data_7e4aced7a341f8a1122837b08621e4d7
#
_entry.id   7e4aced7a341f8a1122837b08621e4d7
#
_cell.length_a   1.000
_cell.length_b   1.000
_cell.length_c   1.000
_cell.angle_alpha   90.00
_cell.angle_beta   90.00
_cell.angle_gamma   90.00
#
_symmetry.space_group_name_H-M   'P 1'
#
loop_
_entity.id
_entity.type
_entity.pdbx_description
1 polymer ?
#
loop_
_entity_poly.entity_id
_entity_poly.type
_entity_poly.pdbx_seq_one_letter_code
_entity_poly.pdbx_strand_id
1 'polypeptide(L)'
;MQTIRKKRPLPAKELAKMYDVSVRTIQRWASQTREDWIDEQAALRESIRAYHDDAHHTWPQTAAHFGMSQDAVRRRCYRARREREAEAAERTAHLPGEVPLFD
;
A
#
# COMPACT_ATOMS: atom_id res chain seq x y z
N MET A 1 14.82 11.33 12.05
CA MET A 1 14.41 11.15 12.32
C MET A 1 13.89 10.47 12.38
N GLN A 2 14.00 10.31 12.75
CA GLN A 2 13.57 9.79 13.04
C GLN A 2 12.77 9.41 13.20
N THR A 3 12.75 9.53 13.33
CA THR A 3 11.99 9.31 13.65
C THR A 3 11.22 8.70 13.67
N ILE A 4 11.27 8.56 13.41
CA ILE A 4 10.57 8.08 13.57
C ILE A 4 10.30 7.34 14.09
N ARG A 5 10.72 7.37 14.38
CA ARG A 5 10.60 6.72 14.94
C ARG A 5 9.94 6.47 15.54
N LYS A 6 9.53 6.75 15.41
CA LYS A 6 8.90 6.51 15.88
C LYS A 6 8.22 5.75 16.25
N LYS A 7 8.15 5.84 15.98
CA LYS A 7 7.80 4.79 16.66
C LYS A 7 7.00 5.04 17.83
N ARG A 8 6.35 4.07 18.42
CA ARG A 8 5.58 4.27 19.58
C ARG A 8 6.44 4.79 20.72
N PRO A 9 6.06 5.88 21.36
CA PRO A 9 6.84 6.39 22.49
C PRO A 9 6.71 5.53 23.74
N LEU A 10 5.62 4.76 23.86
CA LEU A 10 5.39 3.93 25.02
C LEU A 10 5.23 2.47 24.65
N PRO A 11 5.70 1.53 25.48
CA PRO A 11 5.45 0.13 25.20
C PRO A 11 3.97 -0.21 25.39
N ALA A 12 3.56 -1.32 24.78
CA ALA A 12 2.16 -1.73 24.81
C ALA A 12 1.64 -1.84 26.24
N LYS A 13 2.49 -2.28 27.15
CA LYS A 13 2.12 -2.43 28.54
C LYS A 13 1.68 -1.10 29.15
N GLU A 14 2.39 -0.04 28.86
CA GLU A 14 2.06 1.28 29.39
C GLU A 14 0.86 1.88 28.72
N LEU A 15 0.73 1.66 27.42
CA LEU A 15 -0.45 2.11 26.72
C LEU A 15 -1.70 1.42 27.25
N ALA A 16 -1.60 0.15 27.59
CA ALA A 16 -2.72 -0.60 28.14
C ALA A 16 -3.18 0.03 29.46
N LYS A 17 -2.23 0.43 30.30
CA LYS A 17 -2.56 1.09 31.55
C LYS A 17 -3.23 2.42 31.30
N MET A 18 -2.69 3.17 30.36
CA MET A 18 -3.16 4.51 30.07
C MET A 18 -4.60 4.51 29.61
N TYR A 19 -4.96 3.56 28.76
CA TYR A 19 -6.31 3.47 28.22
C TYR A 19 -7.19 2.49 28.96
N ASP A 20 -6.65 1.91 30.03
CA ASP A 20 -7.42 0.97 30.85
C ASP A 20 -7.95 -0.19 30.03
N VAL A 21 -7.12 -0.75 29.18
CA VAL A 21 -7.45 -1.91 28.36
C VAL A 21 -6.33 -2.94 28.47
N SER A 22 -6.57 -4.12 27.94
CA SER A 22 -5.57 -5.17 28.01
C SER A 22 -4.46 -4.95 26.98
N VAL A 23 -3.31 -5.56 27.26
CA VAL A 23 -2.19 -5.51 26.31
C VAL A 23 -2.61 -6.11 24.96
N ARG A 24 -3.43 -7.16 25.01
CA ARG A 24 -3.93 -7.80 23.80
C ARG A 24 -4.70 -6.81 22.94
N THR A 25 -5.51 -5.96 23.57
CA THR A 25 -6.27 -4.95 22.85
C THR A 25 -5.33 -3.97 22.16
N ILE A 26 -4.28 -3.55 22.86
CA ILE A 26 -3.29 -2.63 22.27
C ILE A 26 -2.61 -3.28 21.08
N GLN A 27 -2.26 -4.55 21.21
CA GLN A 27 -1.61 -5.26 20.10
C GLN A 27 -2.53 -5.39 18.90
N ARG A 28 -3.82 -5.60 19.14
CA ARG A 28 -4.80 -5.67 18.06
C ARG A 28 -4.92 -4.33 17.36
N TRP A 29 -4.94 -3.25 18.12
CA TRP A 29 -5.01 -1.90 17.54
C TRP A 29 -3.80 -1.65 16.64
N ALA A 30 -2.61 -2.06 17.09
CA ALA A 30 -1.40 -1.89 16.32
C ALA A 30 -1.47 -2.68 15.01
N SER A 31 -2.01 -3.88 15.05
CA SER A 31 -2.15 -4.69 13.84
C SER A 31 -3.10 -4.04 12.83
N GLN A 32 -4.22 -3.53 13.32
CA GLN A 32 -5.18 -2.86 12.45
C GLN A 32 -4.56 -1.62 11.81
N THR A 33 -3.82 -0.87 12.61
CA THR A 33 -3.15 0.31 12.08
C THR A 33 -2.16 -0.05 10.98
N ARG A 34 -1.47 -1.18 11.15
CA ARG A 34 -0.52 -1.64 10.14
C ARG A 34 -1.24 -2.02 8.85
N GLU A 35 -2.37 -2.70 8.96
CA GLU A 35 -3.15 -3.08 7.79
C GLU A 35 -3.65 -1.84 7.04
N ASP A 36 -4.13 -0.85 7.80
CA ASP A 36 -4.56 0.40 7.19
C ASP A 36 -3.42 1.07 6.46
N TRP A 37 -2.25 1.08 7.07
CA TRP A 37 -1.08 1.68 6.45
C TRP A 37 -0.70 0.95 5.16
N ILE A 38 -0.76 -0.38 5.17
CA ILE A 38 -0.45 -1.17 3.99
C ILE A 38 -1.44 -0.85 2.86
N ASP A 39 -2.72 -0.75 3.21
CA ASP A 39 -3.75 -0.40 2.23
C ASP A 39 -3.53 0.99 1.66
N GLU A 40 -3.18 1.93 2.50
CA GLU A 40 -2.90 3.29 2.06
C GLU A 40 -1.73 3.34 1.10
N GLN A 41 -0.68 2.57 1.40
CA GLN A 41 0.47 2.54 0.52
C GLN A 41 0.12 1.93 -0.83
N ALA A 42 -0.69 0.89 -0.83
CA ALA A 42 -1.13 0.27 -2.08
C ALA A 42 -1.97 1.24 -2.90
N ALA A 43 -2.88 1.97 -2.25
CA ALA A 43 -3.71 2.95 -2.92
C ALA A 43 -2.85 4.08 -3.50
N LEU A 44 -1.84 4.51 -2.76
CA LEU A 44 -0.93 5.54 -3.23
C LEU A 44 -0.18 5.08 -4.47
N ARG A 45 0.34 3.86 -4.45
CA ARG A 45 1.05 3.32 -5.59
C ARG A 45 0.16 3.29 -6.82
N GLU A 46 -1.08 2.89 -6.64
CA GLU A 46 -2.02 2.83 -7.76
C GLU A 46 -2.36 4.22 -8.27
N SER A 47 -2.49 5.20 -7.36
CA SER A 47 -2.73 6.58 -7.77
C SER A 47 -1.58 7.12 -8.61
N ILE A 48 -0.36 6.80 -8.21
CA ILE A 48 0.83 7.23 -8.95
C ILE A 48 0.83 6.59 -10.35
N ARG A 49 0.55 5.29 -10.41
CA ARG A 49 0.50 4.61 -11.68
C ARG A 49 -0.56 5.22 -12.60
N ALA A 50 -1.74 5.45 -12.07
CA ALA A 50 -2.83 6.01 -12.87
C ALA A 50 -2.49 7.41 -13.37
N TYR A 51 -1.88 8.22 -12.52
CA TYR A 51 -1.51 9.57 -12.91
C TYR A 51 -0.50 9.56 -14.04
N HIS A 52 0.47 8.67 -13.96
CA HIS A 52 1.50 8.58 -14.98
C HIS A 52 1.03 7.81 -16.21
N ASP A 53 0.47 6.62 -16.02
CA ASP A 53 0.13 5.74 -17.13
C ASP A 53 -1.19 6.11 -17.81
N ASP A 54 -2.23 6.29 -17.02
CA ASP A 54 -3.57 6.54 -17.58
C ASP A 54 -3.76 7.98 -18.01
N ALA A 55 -3.26 8.91 -17.22
CA ALA A 55 -3.38 10.33 -17.53
C ALA A 55 -2.21 10.86 -18.34
N HIS A 56 -1.22 10.03 -18.61
CA HIS A 56 -0.11 10.36 -19.53
C HIS A 56 0.73 11.54 -19.05
N HIS A 57 1.06 11.59 -17.78
CA HIS A 57 1.95 12.58 -17.25
C HIS A 57 3.38 12.06 -17.25
N THR A 58 4.34 12.98 -17.37
CA THR A 58 5.76 12.60 -17.33
C THR A 58 6.19 12.28 -15.92
N TRP A 59 7.37 11.66 -15.79
CA TRP A 59 7.90 11.37 -14.45
C TRP A 59 8.13 12.64 -13.64
N PRO A 60 8.72 13.71 -14.21
CA PRO A 60 8.84 14.96 -13.45
C PRO A 60 7.50 15.53 -13.00
N GLN A 61 6.49 15.47 -13.86
CA GLN A 61 5.16 15.94 -13.49
C GLN A 61 4.56 15.10 -12.36
N THR A 62 4.71 13.79 -12.46
CA THR A 62 4.21 12.89 -11.45
C THR A 62 4.91 13.12 -10.12
N ALA A 63 6.23 13.28 -10.16
CA ALA A 63 7.00 13.55 -8.95
C ALA A 63 6.53 14.82 -8.27
N ALA A 64 6.33 15.87 -9.06
CA ALA A 64 5.88 17.13 -8.51
C ALA A 64 4.48 17.03 -7.90
N HIS A 65 3.60 16.31 -8.58
CA HIS A 65 2.22 16.18 -8.12
C HIS A 65 2.16 15.48 -6.77
N PHE A 66 2.95 14.45 -6.58
CA PHE A 66 2.93 13.66 -5.35
C PHE A 66 3.95 14.11 -4.32
N GLY A 67 4.77 15.12 -4.64
CA GLY A 67 5.76 15.61 -3.71
C GLY A 67 6.85 14.61 -3.40
N MET A 68 7.26 13.83 -4.38
CA MET A 68 8.28 12.79 -4.23
C MET A 68 9.36 12.97 -5.29
N SER A 69 10.46 12.24 -5.12
CA SER A 69 11.48 12.22 -6.14
C SER A 69 11.01 11.37 -7.31
N GLN A 70 11.63 11.58 -8.48
CA GLN A 70 11.30 10.80 -9.66
C GLN A 70 11.56 9.31 -9.43
N ASP A 71 12.66 9.00 -8.75
CA ASP A 71 12.98 7.61 -8.45
C ASP A 71 11.89 6.97 -7.58
N ALA A 72 11.40 7.71 -6.61
CA ALA A 72 10.39 7.19 -5.71
C ALA A 72 9.08 6.90 -6.45
N VAL A 73 8.62 7.85 -7.27
CA VAL A 73 7.37 7.62 -8.00
C VAL A 73 7.54 6.52 -9.04
N ARG A 74 8.72 6.43 -9.65
CA ARG A 74 8.99 5.40 -10.65
C ARG A 74 8.92 4.01 -10.04
N ARG A 75 9.56 3.83 -8.88
CA ARG A 75 9.54 2.54 -8.20
C ARG A 75 8.13 2.15 -7.78
N ARG A 76 7.37 3.11 -7.27
CA ARG A 76 6.01 2.84 -6.85
C ARG A 76 5.11 2.51 -8.03
N CYS A 77 5.31 3.20 -9.13
CA CYS A 77 4.55 2.93 -10.35
C CYS A 77 4.83 1.51 -10.86
N TYR A 78 6.09 1.12 -10.90
CA TYR A 78 6.46 -0.21 -11.38
C TYR A 78 5.86 -1.30 -10.48
N ARG A 79 5.87 -1.06 -9.18
CA ARG A 79 5.28 -2.02 -8.27
C ARG A 79 3.76 -2.13 -8.48
N ALA A 80 3.11 -1.00 -8.69
CA ALA A 80 1.67 -1.01 -8.94
C ALA A 80 1.34 -1.75 -10.22
N ARG A 81 2.17 -1.60 -11.25
CA ARG A 81 1.98 -2.33 -12.49
C ARG A 81 2.04 -3.84 -12.27
N ARG A 82 3.02 -4.27 -11.49
CA ARG A 82 3.14 -5.69 -11.17
C ARG A 82 1.95 -6.19 -10.38
N GLU A 83 1.47 -5.37 -9.46
CA GLU A 83 0.29 -5.75 -8.67
C GLU A 83 -0.95 -5.89 -9.54
N ARG A 84 -1.11 -5.00 -10.50
CA ARG A 84 -2.24 -5.09 -11.42
C ARG A 84 -2.13 -6.32 -12.31
N GLU A 85 -0.94 -6.62 -12.76
CA GLU A 85 -0.71 -7.81 -13.58
C GLU A 85 -1.02 -9.09 -12.82
N ALA A 86 -0.59 -9.14 -11.57
CA ALA A 86 -0.84 -10.29 -10.73
C ALA A 86 -2.34 -10.46 -10.49
N GLU A 87 -3.02 -9.36 -10.25
CA GLU A 87 -4.46 -9.37 -10.06
C GLU A 87 -5.19 -9.86 -11.30
N ALA A 88 -4.77 -9.37 -12.45
CA ALA A 88 -5.39 -9.75 -13.70
C ALA A 88 -5.15 -11.22 -13.99
N ALA A 89 -3.95 -11.71 -13.74
CA ALA A 89 -3.63 -13.10 -13.94
C ALA A 89 -4.46 -14.00 -13.04
N GLU A 90 -4.61 -13.58 -11.79
CA GLU A 90 -5.39 -14.32 -10.83
C GLU A 90 -6.86 -14.37 -11.22
N ARG A 91 -7.37 -13.24 -11.67
CA ARG A 91 -8.76 -13.15 -12.10
C ARG A 91 -9.02 -14.04 -13.31
N THR A 92 -8.10 -14.02 -14.25
CA THR A 92 -8.21 -14.86 -15.44
C THR A 92 -8.18 -16.33 -15.08
N ALA A 93 -7.33 -16.69 -14.14
CA ALA A 93 -7.20 -18.08 -13.73
C ALA A 93 -8.47 -18.61 -13.09
N HIS A 94 -9.29 -17.73 -12.53
CA HIS A 94 -10.50 -18.13 -11.84
C HIS A 94 -11.75 -18.07 -12.68
N LEU A 95 -11.64 -17.60 -13.90
CA LEU A 95 -12.81 -17.50 -14.78
C LEU A 95 -13.15 -18.87 -15.35
N PRO A 96 -14.34 -19.35 -15.10
CA PRO A 96 -14.70 -20.70 -15.50
C PRO A 96 -14.79 -20.91 -16.99
N GLY A 97 -15.07 -19.91 -17.76
CA GLY A 97 -15.26 -20.05 -19.17
C GLY A 97 -14.01 -19.96 -20.03
N GLU A 98 -12.89 -19.74 -19.37
CA GLU A 98 -11.66 -19.48 -20.11
C GLU A 98 -11.08 -20.70 -20.76
N VAL A 99 -11.10 -21.75 -20.02
CA VAL A 99 -10.41 -22.96 -20.41
C VAL A 99 -10.96 -23.59 -21.69
N PRO A 100 -12.25 -23.71 -21.80
CA PRO A 100 -12.79 -24.47 -22.91
C PRO A 100 -12.51 -23.91 -24.28
N LEU A 101 -12.02 -22.75 -24.35
CA LEU A 101 -11.79 -22.14 -25.66
C LEU A 101 -10.85 -22.92 -26.53
N PHE A 102 -9.97 -23.65 -25.91
CA PHE A 102 -8.93 -24.33 -26.68
C PHE A 102 -9.18 -25.77 -26.93
N ASP A 103 -10.28 -26.21 -26.52
CA ASP A 103 -10.57 -27.66 -26.68
C ASP A 103 -11.41 -27.99 -27.85
#